data_5894e207cb79fa659942146cb0ea716d
#
_entry.id   5894e207cb79fa659942146cb0ea716d
#
_cell.length_a   1.000
_cell.length_b   1.000
_cell.length_c   1.000
_cell.angle_alpha   90.00
_cell.angle_beta   90.00
_cell.angle_gamma   90.00
#
_symmetry.space_group_name_H-M   'P 1'
#
loop_
_entity.id
_entity.type
_entity.pdbx_description
1 polymer ?
#
loop_
_entity_poly.entity_id
_entity_poly.type
_entity_poly.pdbx_seq_one_letter_code
_entity_poly.pdbx_strand_id
1 'polypeptide(L)'
;MTATRNKITRRSFLEASVGGAFCSMPTNAQAKPDLKTVRSRADWQKARRQVLDGMQLVMGKLQRFDGVETGMEWYEESTIEDLPTFSRIKIRYQAALDDWVPAYLLTPKNLKRPAPAMLCLHQTTKIGKDEPAGLGGNPNLQYAKELAERGYVCIVPDYPYLGENNFDPYQHGYASCTMKGIVNHIRAVDLLQSLPQVSPNRIGAIGHSLGGHNTLFVAAFDQRIRALVTSCGFTSFRKYYKGDLTGWSGVRYMPRIAETYGKDPARMPFDFPQILVSLAARPLFINAPLHDANFEVSGVQDCVAAAMPIYRDIFNARDSLVAIYPDAGHEFPAQVRKQAWTFLDRWLRPAR
;
A
#
# COMPACT_ATOMS: atom_id res chain seq x y z
N MET A 1 3.05 -29.47 -60.26
CA MET A 1 4.39 -29.88 -59.84
C MET A 1 4.35 -30.14 -58.33
N THR A 2 4.49 -31.34 -58.03
CA THR A 2 4.52 -32.24 -56.92
C THR A 2 4.84 -31.63 -55.51
N ALA A 3 3.86 -31.78 -54.60
CA ALA A 3 4.01 -31.60 -53.16
C ALA A 3 4.53 -32.88 -52.54
N THR A 4 5.60 -32.78 -51.75
CA THR A 4 6.14 -33.90 -50.97
C THR A 4 5.69 -33.78 -49.50
N ARG A 5 4.82 -34.72 -49.07
CA ARG A 5 4.42 -34.95 -47.70
C ARG A 5 5.50 -35.79 -47.00
N ASN A 6 6.06 -35.32 -45.89
CA ASN A 6 6.83 -36.16 -44.98
C ASN A 6 5.96 -36.56 -43.78
N LYS A 7 5.72 -37.87 -43.65
CA LYS A 7 5.12 -38.55 -42.49
C LYS A 7 6.19 -38.71 -41.40
N ILE A 8 5.90 -38.29 -40.17
CA ILE A 8 6.69 -38.68 -38.99
C ILE A 8 5.88 -39.70 -38.19
N THR A 9 6.50 -40.86 -38.03
CA THR A 9 6.02 -42.05 -37.36
C THR A 9 6.02 -41.89 -35.85
N ARG A 10 4.97 -42.42 -35.21
CA ARG A 10 4.85 -42.61 -33.76
C ARG A 10 5.95 -43.55 -33.26
N ARG A 11 6.65 -43.15 -32.21
CA ARG A 11 7.47 -44.04 -31.38
C ARG A 11 7.02 -43.95 -29.92
N SER A 12 6.65 -45.11 -29.42
CA SER A 12 6.49 -45.68 -28.11
C SER A 12 6.80 -44.79 -26.87
N PHE A 13 5.81 -44.61 -26.01
CA PHE A 13 5.96 -44.21 -24.62
C PHE A 13 6.57 -45.37 -23.81
N LEU A 14 7.73 -45.14 -23.22
CA LEU A 14 8.22 -45.90 -22.08
C LEU A 14 7.66 -45.27 -20.79
N GLU A 15 7.02 -46.08 -19.98
CA GLU A 15 6.61 -45.71 -18.63
C GLU A 15 7.87 -45.50 -17.75
N ALA A 16 8.07 -44.26 -17.35
CA ALA A 16 9.00 -43.94 -16.28
C ALA A 16 8.16 -43.75 -14.99
N SER A 17 8.37 -44.65 -14.06
CA SER A 17 7.86 -44.58 -12.69
C SER A 17 8.28 -43.25 -12.04
N VAL A 18 7.32 -42.41 -11.72
CA VAL A 18 7.52 -41.16 -10.96
C VAL A 18 7.74 -41.54 -9.51
N GLY A 19 9.01 -41.67 -9.12
CA GLY A 19 9.43 -41.65 -7.73
C GLY A 19 9.13 -40.22 -7.19
N GLY A 20 8.16 -40.10 -6.31
CA GLY A 20 7.84 -38.84 -5.63
C GLY A 20 9.04 -38.36 -4.81
N ALA A 21 9.81 -37.45 -5.35
CA ALA A 21 10.72 -36.64 -4.57
C ALA A 21 9.86 -35.69 -3.72
N PHE A 22 9.66 -36.05 -2.46
CA PHE A 22 9.25 -35.08 -1.44
C PHE A 22 10.35 -34.03 -1.41
N CYS A 23 10.09 -32.89 -2.08
CA CYS A 23 10.90 -31.71 -1.94
C CYS A 23 10.75 -31.25 -0.48
N SER A 24 11.75 -31.58 0.36
CA SER A 24 11.82 -31.06 1.72
C SER A 24 11.85 -29.55 1.63
N MET A 25 10.72 -28.91 2.04
CA MET A 25 10.65 -27.46 2.17
C MET A 25 11.81 -26.99 3.05
N PRO A 26 12.46 -25.86 2.72
CA PRO A 26 13.47 -25.29 3.60
C PRO A 26 12.82 -25.00 4.95
N THR A 27 13.31 -25.65 6.00
CA THR A 27 12.84 -25.59 7.39
C THR A 27 13.20 -24.27 8.09
N ASN A 28 13.44 -23.19 7.36
CA ASN A 28 13.66 -21.86 7.88
C ASN A 28 12.57 -20.88 7.40
N ALA A 29 11.32 -21.14 7.78
CA ALA A 29 10.32 -20.06 7.76
C ALA A 29 10.80 -18.99 8.75
N GLN A 30 11.22 -17.83 8.24
CA GLN A 30 11.63 -16.71 9.06
C GLN A 30 10.47 -16.36 10.01
N ALA A 31 10.68 -16.56 11.32
CA ALA A 31 9.65 -16.27 12.32
C ALA A 31 9.41 -14.75 12.39
N LYS A 32 8.16 -14.37 12.68
CA LYS A 32 7.83 -12.96 12.99
C LYS A 32 8.73 -12.50 14.14
N PRO A 33 9.22 -11.24 14.11
CA PRO A 33 9.92 -10.70 15.27
C PRO A 33 8.97 -10.64 16.48
N ASP A 34 9.47 -11.11 17.62
CA ASP A 34 8.77 -10.97 18.90
C ASP A 34 8.87 -9.52 19.39
N LEU A 35 7.77 -8.80 19.33
CA LEU A 35 7.72 -7.37 19.71
C LEU A 35 8.01 -7.14 21.19
N LYS A 36 7.84 -8.14 22.04
CA LYS A 36 8.19 -8.06 23.47
C LYS A 36 9.69 -7.95 23.72
N THR A 37 10.52 -8.30 22.75
CA THR A 37 11.98 -8.19 22.86
C THR A 37 12.52 -6.83 22.43
N VAL A 38 11.69 -5.97 21.85
CA VAL A 38 12.08 -4.63 21.40
C VAL A 38 12.11 -3.68 22.59
N ARG A 39 13.32 -3.38 23.10
CA ARG A 39 13.55 -2.55 24.29
C ARG A 39 14.33 -1.27 24.00
N SER A 40 14.91 -1.16 22.82
CA SER A 40 15.75 -0.06 22.39
C SER A 40 15.53 0.29 20.91
N ARG A 41 16.06 1.45 20.48
CA ARG A 41 16.07 1.82 19.05
C ARG A 41 16.86 0.82 18.20
N ALA A 42 17.91 0.21 18.74
CA ALA A 42 18.69 -0.82 18.05
C ALA A 42 17.87 -2.10 17.84
N ASP A 43 17.15 -2.54 18.88
CA ASP A 43 16.22 -3.68 18.75
C ASP A 43 15.11 -3.39 17.74
N TRP A 44 14.55 -2.17 17.78
CA TRP A 44 13.55 -1.74 16.82
C TRP A 44 14.10 -1.77 15.37
N GLN A 45 15.32 -1.29 15.14
CA GLN A 45 15.93 -1.35 13.80
C GLN A 45 16.09 -2.79 13.31
N LYS A 46 16.48 -3.71 14.21
CA LYS A 46 16.59 -5.15 13.91
C LYS A 46 15.21 -5.73 13.58
N ALA A 47 14.21 -5.49 14.43
CA ALA A 47 12.84 -5.95 14.21
C ALA A 47 12.28 -5.39 12.89
N ARG A 48 12.49 -4.10 12.61
CA ARG A 48 12.05 -3.46 11.36
C ARG A 48 12.66 -4.15 10.12
N ARG A 49 13.95 -4.45 10.13
CA ARG A 49 14.57 -5.22 9.03
C ARG A 49 13.90 -6.58 8.85
N GLN A 50 13.71 -7.33 9.94
CA GLN A 50 13.04 -8.64 9.89
C GLN A 50 11.61 -8.54 9.33
N VAL A 51 10.85 -7.47 9.67
CA VAL A 51 9.51 -7.24 9.11
C VAL A 51 9.59 -7.03 7.59
N LEU A 52 10.49 -6.16 7.13
CA LEU A 52 10.66 -5.89 5.69
C LEU A 52 11.10 -7.14 4.92
N ASP A 53 12.00 -7.93 5.49
CA ASP A 53 12.42 -9.20 4.90
C ASP A 53 11.24 -10.18 4.84
N GLY A 54 10.46 -10.30 5.92
CA GLY A 54 9.24 -11.09 5.97
C GLY A 54 8.18 -10.65 4.95
N MET A 55 8.00 -9.34 4.79
CA MET A 55 7.10 -8.80 3.75
C MET A 55 7.59 -9.20 2.35
N GLN A 56 8.89 -9.12 2.07
CA GLN A 56 9.45 -9.51 0.78
C GLN A 56 9.39 -11.03 0.52
N LEU A 57 9.45 -11.88 1.53
CA LEU A 57 9.24 -13.32 1.36
C LEU A 57 7.83 -13.63 0.82
N VAL A 58 6.83 -12.90 1.30
CA VAL A 58 5.43 -13.08 0.91
C VAL A 58 5.10 -12.35 -0.38
N MET A 59 5.46 -11.06 -0.47
CA MET A 59 5.05 -10.17 -1.56
C MET A 59 5.96 -10.26 -2.79
N GLY A 60 7.17 -10.81 -2.63
CA GLY A 60 8.27 -10.74 -3.60
C GLY A 60 9.28 -9.64 -3.26
N LYS A 61 10.45 -9.72 -3.82
CA LYS A 61 11.52 -8.71 -3.62
C LYS A 61 11.09 -7.36 -4.16
N LEU A 62 11.43 -6.30 -3.44
CA LEU A 62 11.28 -4.94 -3.93
C LEU A 62 12.21 -4.74 -5.13
N GLN A 63 11.62 -4.54 -6.31
CA GLN A 63 12.37 -4.23 -7.51
C GLN A 63 12.71 -2.73 -7.49
N ARG A 64 13.99 -2.42 -7.43
CA ARG A 64 14.46 -1.04 -7.61
C ARG A 64 14.77 -0.81 -9.07
N PHE A 65 14.40 0.37 -9.55
CA PHE A 65 14.77 0.82 -10.89
C PHE A 65 16.21 1.35 -10.86
N ASP A 66 17.17 0.51 -11.16
CA ASP A 66 18.59 0.88 -11.27
C ASP A 66 18.94 1.53 -12.63
N GLY A 67 17.97 1.80 -13.47
CA GLY A 67 18.16 2.28 -14.86
C GLY A 67 17.51 3.62 -15.22
N VAL A 68 16.82 4.30 -14.28
CA VAL A 68 16.26 5.63 -14.55
C VAL A 68 17.19 6.70 -13.98
N GLU A 69 18.37 6.85 -14.59
CA GLU A 69 19.32 7.94 -14.28
C GLU A 69 18.79 9.33 -14.68
N THR A 70 17.66 9.44 -15.36
CA THR A 70 17.20 10.65 -16.05
C THR A 70 15.95 11.28 -15.45
N GLY A 71 15.67 11.09 -14.17
CA GLY A 71 14.54 11.78 -13.54
C GLY A 71 13.21 11.03 -13.66
N MET A 72 12.16 11.67 -13.18
CA MET A 72 10.80 11.14 -13.18
C MET A 72 10.09 11.50 -14.47
N GLU A 73 9.79 10.51 -15.33
CA GLU A 73 9.01 10.74 -16.54
C GLU A 73 7.51 10.62 -16.26
N TRP A 74 6.76 11.58 -16.77
CA TRP A 74 5.30 11.60 -16.72
C TRP A 74 4.76 12.49 -17.85
N TYR A 75 3.49 12.27 -18.22
CA TYR A 75 2.80 13.10 -19.20
C TYR A 75 1.32 13.26 -18.86
N GLU A 76 0.74 14.35 -19.38
CA GLU A 76 -0.68 14.64 -19.26
C GLU A 76 -1.46 13.83 -20.29
N GLU A 77 -2.52 13.12 -19.82
CA GLU A 77 -3.37 12.28 -20.67
C GLU A 77 -4.70 12.96 -21.02
N SER A 78 -5.08 14.01 -20.30
CA SER A 78 -6.30 14.77 -20.55
C SER A 78 -6.08 16.27 -20.42
N THR A 79 -7.09 17.06 -20.85
CA THR A 79 -7.16 18.48 -20.52
C THR A 79 -7.30 18.68 -19.02
N ILE A 80 -6.77 19.82 -18.53
CA ILE A 80 -6.87 20.19 -17.13
C ILE A 80 -8.32 20.58 -16.82
N GLU A 81 -8.91 19.94 -15.81
CA GLU A 81 -10.18 20.35 -15.23
C GLU A 81 -9.94 21.46 -14.20
N ASP A 82 -10.42 22.64 -14.49
CA ASP A 82 -10.24 23.82 -13.64
C ASP A 82 -11.41 23.98 -12.66
N LEU A 83 -11.25 23.40 -11.47
CA LEU A 83 -12.25 23.46 -10.38
C LEU A 83 -12.07 24.73 -9.52
N PRO A 84 -13.04 25.14 -8.70
CA PRO A 84 -12.97 26.41 -7.96
C PRO A 84 -11.72 26.57 -7.09
N THR A 85 -11.26 25.50 -6.40
CA THR A 85 -10.18 25.55 -5.41
C THR A 85 -8.90 24.81 -5.82
N PHE A 86 -8.99 23.92 -6.79
CA PHE A 86 -7.86 23.14 -7.31
C PHE A 86 -8.06 22.82 -8.80
N SER A 87 -7.01 22.42 -9.47
CA SER A 87 -7.07 21.78 -10.80
C SER A 87 -6.88 20.28 -10.68
N ARG A 88 -7.55 19.51 -11.54
CA ARG A 88 -7.38 18.07 -11.66
C ARG A 88 -6.98 17.74 -13.09
N ILE A 89 -5.95 16.90 -13.23
CA ILE A 89 -5.49 16.42 -14.52
C ILE A 89 -5.22 14.92 -14.46
N LYS A 90 -5.61 14.21 -15.49
CA LYS A 90 -5.25 12.82 -15.68
C LYS A 90 -3.84 12.72 -16.27
N ILE A 91 -3.01 11.91 -15.65
CA ILE A 91 -1.61 11.74 -16.03
C ILE A 91 -1.27 10.25 -16.13
N ARG A 92 -0.15 9.98 -16.79
CA ARG A 92 0.59 8.72 -16.62
C ARG A 92 2.01 9.03 -16.17
N TYR A 93 2.49 8.27 -15.20
CA TYR A 93 3.88 8.34 -14.75
C TYR A 93 4.56 6.99 -14.90
N GLN A 94 5.86 7.04 -15.20
CA GLN A 94 6.65 5.85 -15.44
C GLN A 94 7.04 5.17 -14.14
N ALA A 95 6.63 3.90 -13.96
CA ALA A 95 7.05 3.08 -12.84
C ALA A 95 8.12 2.05 -13.20
N ALA A 96 8.26 1.74 -14.49
CA ALA A 96 9.28 0.90 -15.09
C ALA A 96 9.50 1.29 -16.56
N LEU A 97 10.48 0.68 -17.25
CA LEU A 97 10.82 1.03 -18.65
C LEU A 97 9.59 1.08 -19.56
N ASP A 98 8.72 0.09 -19.48
CA ASP A 98 7.50 -0.02 -20.31
C ASP A 98 6.22 0.00 -19.46
N ASP A 99 6.27 0.60 -18.27
CA ASP A 99 5.19 0.59 -17.31
C ASP A 99 4.76 2.01 -16.95
N TRP A 100 3.59 2.39 -17.44
CA TRP A 100 2.98 3.71 -17.27
C TRP A 100 1.73 3.62 -16.40
N VAL A 101 1.82 4.09 -15.18
CA VAL A 101 0.74 4.03 -14.19
C VAL A 101 -0.24 5.18 -14.40
N PRO A 102 -1.53 4.87 -14.66
CA PRO A 102 -2.56 5.91 -14.73
C PRO A 102 -2.80 6.53 -13.35
N ALA A 103 -2.90 7.86 -13.29
CA ALA A 103 -3.17 8.57 -12.06
C ALA A 103 -3.93 9.88 -12.31
N TYR A 104 -4.51 10.46 -11.24
CA TYR A 104 -4.85 11.87 -11.20
C TYR A 104 -3.85 12.66 -10.38
N LEU A 105 -3.52 13.85 -10.86
CA LEU A 105 -2.81 14.88 -10.11
C LEU A 105 -3.78 16.02 -9.80
N LEU A 106 -4.01 16.29 -8.52
CA LEU A 106 -4.84 17.38 -8.03
C LEU A 106 -3.93 18.46 -7.44
N THR A 107 -3.97 19.66 -7.99
CA THR A 107 -3.10 20.77 -7.59
C THR A 107 -3.93 21.94 -7.07
N PRO A 108 -3.79 22.33 -5.80
CA PRO A 108 -4.48 23.48 -5.25
C PRO A 108 -4.12 24.76 -5.99
N LYS A 109 -5.09 25.67 -6.14
CA LYS A 109 -4.88 27.01 -6.70
C LYS A 109 -4.26 27.96 -5.68
N ASN A 110 -3.65 29.04 -6.17
CA ASN A 110 -3.15 30.14 -5.37
C ASN A 110 -2.11 29.76 -4.30
N LEU A 111 -1.28 28.76 -4.59
CA LEU A 111 -0.18 28.37 -3.72
C LEU A 111 0.86 29.50 -3.61
N LYS A 112 1.02 30.07 -2.42
CA LYS A 112 2.03 31.12 -2.14
C LYS A 112 3.42 30.53 -1.85
N ARG A 113 3.52 29.24 -1.59
CA ARG A 113 4.73 28.48 -1.28
C ARG A 113 4.50 26.99 -1.58
N PRO A 114 5.57 26.17 -1.71
CA PRO A 114 5.39 24.74 -1.90
C PRO A 114 4.50 24.10 -0.82
N ALA A 115 3.51 23.35 -1.28
CA ALA A 115 2.48 22.73 -0.45
C ALA A 115 2.93 21.36 0.10
N PRO A 116 2.34 20.86 1.18
CA PRO A 116 2.41 19.44 1.50
C PRO A 116 1.71 18.61 0.43
N ALA A 117 2.11 17.35 0.29
CA ALA A 117 1.51 16.47 -0.69
C ALA A 117 1.01 15.16 -0.09
N MET A 118 0.06 14.51 -0.79
CA MET A 118 -0.54 13.26 -0.37
C MET A 118 -0.58 12.24 -1.52
N LEU A 119 -0.10 11.04 -1.21
CA LEU A 119 -0.37 9.85 -1.99
C LEU A 119 -1.72 9.27 -1.53
N CYS A 120 -2.73 9.27 -2.39
CA CYS A 120 -4.10 8.88 -2.08
C CYS A 120 -4.46 7.57 -2.77
N LEU A 121 -4.64 6.50 -1.99
CA LEU A 121 -4.76 5.13 -2.47
C LEU A 121 -6.19 4.63 -2.37
N HIS A 122 -6.80 4.26 -3.52
CA HIS A 122 -8.20 3.83 -3.61
C HIS A 122 -8.43 2.42 -3.03
N GLN A 123 -9.68 2.12 -2.72
CA GLN A 123 -10.14 0.79 -2.33
C GLN A 123 -10.26 -0.17 -3.53
N THR A 124 -10.66 -1.43 -3.27
CA THR A 124 -10.99 -2.39 -4.33
C THR A 124 -12.29 -1.98 -5.02
N THR A 125 -12.16 -1.24 -6.12
CA THR A 125 -13.27 -0.75 -6.93
C THR A 125 -12.92 -0.74 -8.40
N LYS A 126 -13.91 -0.90 -9.27
CA LYS A 126 -13.72 -0.87 -10.72
C LYS A 126 -13.32 0.51 -11.25
N ILE A 127 -13.76 1.57 -10.57
CA ILE A 127 -13.45 2.96 -10.97
C ILE A 127 -12.07 3.44 -10.47
N GLY A 128 -11.38 2.61 -9.65
CA GLY A 128 -10.02 2.88 -9.20
C GLY A 128 -9.84 4.29 -8.63
N LYS A 129 -8.88 5.01 -9.21
CA LYS A 129 -8.48 6.37 -8.84
C LYS A 129 -9.59 7.41 -8.91
N ASP A 130 -10.66 7.16 -9.68
CA ASP A 130 -11.75 8.12 -9.87
C ASP A 130 -12.46 8.41 -8.54
N GLU A 131 -12.63 7.40 -7.68
CA GLU A 131 -13.33 7.55 -6.41
C GLU A 131 -12.64 8.52 -5.45
N PRO A 132 -11.36 8.36 -5.08
CA PRO A 132 -10.69 9.36 -4.24
C PRO A 132 -10.55 10.73 -4.90
N ALA A 133 -10.47 10.78 -6.23
CA ALA A 133 -10.36 12.02 -6.99
C ALA A 133 -11.69 12.80 -7.09
N GLY A 134 -12.81 12.23 -6.62
CA GLY A 134 -14.11 12.89 -6.60
C GLY A 134 -14.89 12.77 -7.91
N LEU A 135 -14.65 11.72 -8.69
CA LEU A 135 -15.30 11.43 -9.98
C LEU A 135 -16.32 10.29 -9.91
N GLY A 136 -16.86 10.02 -8.73
CA GLY A 136 -17.87 8.98 -8.53
C GLY A 136 -17.65 8.18 -7.25
N GLY A 137 -18.31 7.03 -7.15
CA GLY A 137 -18.21 6.14 -6.00
C GLY A 137 -18.85 6.68 -4.73
N ASN A 138 -18.31 6.28 -3.59
CA ASN A 138 -18.78 6.68 -2.27
C ASN A 138 -18.28 8.10 -1.92
N PRO A 139 -19.17 9.08 -1.67
CA PRO A 139 -18.74 10.44 -1.27
C PRO A 139 -17.84 10.48 -0.03
N ASN A 140 -17.97 9.49 0.87
CA ASN A 140 -17.12 9.37 2.05
C ASN A 140 -15.68 8.93 1.73
N LEU A 141 -15.39 8.57 0.48
CA LEU A 141 -14.07 8.12 0.03
C LEU A 141 -13.39 9.09 -0.94
N GLN A 142 -13.94 10.29 -1.15
CA GLN A 142 -13.37 11.34 -2.00
C GLN A 142 -12.25 12.15 -1.29
N TYR A 143 -11.39 11.47 -0.53
CA TYR A 143 -10.40 12.10 0.33
C TYR A 143 -9.30 12.87 -0.41
N ALA A 144 -8.96 12.50 -1.64
CA ALA A 144 -7.99 13.28 -2.43
C ALA A 144 -8.57 14.64 -2.84
N LYS A 145 -9.85 14.67 -3.23
CA LYS A 145 -10.57 15.93 -3.50
C LYS A 145 -10.62 16.81 -2.25
N GLU A 146 -11.07 16.28 -1.11
CA GLU A 146 -11.16 17.04 0.15
C GLU A 146 -9.79 17.59 0.58
N LEU A 147 -8.71 16.83 0.39
CA LEU A 147 -7.35 17.26 0.71
C LEU A 147 -6.82 18.31 -0.27
N ALA A 148 -7.14 18.21 -1.55
CA ALA A 148 -6.80 19.24 -2.53
C ALA A 148 -7.52 20.56 -2.23
N GLU A 149 -8.81 20.54 -1.87
CA GLU A 149 -9.57 21.69 -1.39
C GLU A 149 -8.94 22.32 -0.14
N ARG A 150 -8.25 21.53 0.69
CA ARG A 150 -7.50 22.00 1.86
C ARG A 150 -6.08 22.47 1.54
N GLY A 151 -5.64 22.42 0.29
CA GLY A 151 -4.32 22.91 -0.14
C GLY A 151 -3.19 21.86 -0.08
N TYR A 152 -3.50 20.58 -0.21
CA TYR A 152 -2.53 19.51 -0.45
C TYR A 152 -2.43 19.21 -1.95
N VAL A 153 -1.24 19.03 -2.46
CA VAL A 153 -1.05 18.43 -3.79
C VAL A 153 -1.29 16.92 -3.65
N CYS A 154 -2.24 16.37 -4.42
CA CYS A 154 -2.60 14.96 -4.29
C CYS A 154 -2.31 14.19 -5.57
N ILE A 155 -1.67 13.01 -5.45
CA ILE A 155 -1.57 12.04 -6.53
C ILE A 155 -2.44 10.81 -6.19
N VAL A 156 -3.21 10.35 -7.17
CA VAL A 156 -4.18 9.26 -7.02
C VAL A 156 -3.92 8.21 -8.08
N PRO A 157 -3.00 7.24 -7.86
CA PRO A 157 -2.69 6.21 -8.85
C PRO A 157 -3.71 5.08 -8.83
N ASP A 158 -3.90 4.43 -9.99
CA ASP A 158 -4.58 3.15 -10.07
C ASP A 158 -3.68 2.00 -9.59
N TYR A 159 -4.27 1.11 -8.80
CA TYR A 159 -3.63 -0.13 -8.38
C TYR A 159 -3.64 -1.16 -9.54
N PRO A 160 -2.66 -2.08 -9.65
CA PRO A 160 -2.65 -3.11 -10.70
C PRO A 160 -3.96 -3.90 -10.79
N TYR A 161 -4.47 -4.09 -12.00
CA TYR A 161 -5.75 -4.73 -12.33
C TYR A 161 -7.01 -3.99 -11.83
N LEU A 162 -6.90 -2.72 -11.43
CA LEU A 162 -8.04 -1.89 -11.06
C LEU A 162 -7.98 -0.54 -11.79
N GLY A 163 -9.18 0.07 -11.96
CA GLY A 163 -9.28 1.30 -12.75
C GLY A 163 -8.83 1.08 -14.20
N GLU A 164 -7.89 1.89 -14.63
CA GLU A 164 -7.29 1.82 -15.99
C GLU A 164 -5.92 1.14 -16.00
N ASN A 165 -5.45 0.62 -14.87
CA ASN A 165 -4.15 -0.05 -14.78
C ASN A 165 -4.27 -1.53 -15.15
N ASN A 166 -4.03 -1.83 -16.43
CA ASN A 166 -4.07 -3.17 -16.99
C ASN A 166 -2.70 -3.87 -17.02
N PHE A 167 -1.68 -3.30 -16.36
CA PHE A 167 -0.36 -3.92 -16.28
C PHE A 167 -0.43 -5.28 -15.56
N ASP A 168 0.14 -6.31 -16.20
CA ASP A 168 0.23 -7.66 -15.62
C ASP A 168 1.54 -7.82 -14.82
N PRO A 169 1.51 -7.75 -13.48
CA PRO A 169 2.72 -7.88 -12.69
C PRO A 169 3.44 -9.23 -12.86
N TYR A 170 2.69 -10.30 -13.07
CA TYR A 170 3.24 -11.66 -13.10
C TYR A 170 4.05 -11.91 -14.37
N GLN A 171 3.61 -11.39 -15.52
CA GLN A 171 4.37 -11.44 -16.77
C GLN A 171 5.69 -10.64 -16.69
N HIS A 172 5.79 -9.71 -15.74
CA HIS A 172 6.98 -8.87 -15.51
C HIS A 172 7.79 -9.30 -14.27
N GLY A 173 7.60 -10.54 -13.82
CA GLY A 173 8.42 -11.16 -12.75
C GLY A 173 8.10 -10.71 -11.33
N TYR A 174 7.01 -9.99 -11.09
CA TYR A 174 6.54 -9.72 -9.74
C TYR A 174 5.86 -10.95 -9.14
N ALA A 175 6.09 -11.20 -7.87
CA ALA A 175 5.44 -12.30 -7.17
C ALA A 175 4.03 -11.94 -6.65
N SER A 176 3.66 -10.67 -6.69
CA SER A 176 2.35 -10.20 -6.22
C SER A 176 1.98 -8.84 -6.80
N CYS A 177 0.68 -8.58 -6.95
CA CYS A 177 0.17 -7.23 -7.22
C CYS A 177 0.50 -6.27 -6.08
N THR A 178 0.57 -6.75 -4.83
CA THR A 178 0.90 -5.90 -3.68
C THR A 178 2.31 -5.33 -3.80
N MET A 179 3.32 -6.12 -4.17
CA MET A 179 4.68 -5.60 -4.37
C MET A 179 4.73 -4.64 -5.57
N LYS A 180 4.05 -4.96 -6.66
CA LYS A 180 3.95 -4.04 -7.80
C LYS A 180 3.28 -2.72 -7.41
N GLY A 181 2.21 -2.77 -6.62
CA GLY A 181 1.57 -1.57 -6.05
C GLY A 181 2.55 -0.74 -5.22
N ILE A 182 3.35 -1.37 -4.35
CA ILE A 182 4.39 -0.68 -3.56
C ILE A 182 5.38 0.04 -4.48
N VAL A 183 5.87 -0.61 -5.54
CA VAL A 183 6.78 0.01 -6.52
C VAL A 183 6.13 1.23 -7.18
N ASN A 184 4.89 1.09 -7.67
CA ASN A 184 4.14 2.19 -8.27
C ASN A 184 3.99 3.37 -7.31
N HIS A 185 3.67 3.09 -6.06
CA HIS A 185 3.48 4.12 -5.03
C HIS A 185 4.79 4.83 -4.65
N ILE A 186 5.93 4.12 -4.61
CA ILE A 186 7.26 4.71 -4.44
C ILE A 186 7.56 5.67 -5.61
N ARG A 187 7.26 5.27 -6.85
CA ARG A 187 7.43 6.13 -8.02
C ARG A 187 6.48 7.33 -8.02
N ALA A 188 5.26 7.18 -7.50
CA ALA A 188 4.37 8.33 -7.27
C ALA A 188 4.95 9.33 -6.26
N VAL A 189 5.66 8.86 -5.22
CA VAL A 189 6.39 9.73 -4.28
C VAL A 189 7.57 10.42 -4.97
N ASP A 190 8.29 9.74 -5.87
CA ASP A 190 9.35 10.37 -6.69
C ASP A 190 8.77 11.51 -7.53
N LEU A 191 7.62 11.28 -8.19
CA LEU A 191 6.92 12.32 -8.95
C LEU A 191 6.53 13.51 -8.04
N LEU A 192 5.91 13.26 -6.89
CA LEU A 192 5.55 14.34 -5.97
C LEU A 192 6.77 15.16 -5.56
N GLN A 193 7.92 14.52 -5.31
CA GLN A 193 9.15 15.23 -4.94
C GLN A 193 9.75 16.06 -6.08
N SER A 194 9.51 15.68 -7.34
CA SER A 194 10.02 16.39 -8.52
C SER A 194 9.20 17.66 -8.85
N LEU A 195 7.98 17.78 -8.33
CA LEU A 195 7.08 18.89 -8.64
C LEU A 195 7.48 20.16 -7.85
N PRO A 196 7.71 21.30 -8.52
CA PRO A 196 8.16 22.54 -7.86
C PRO A 196 7.13 23.10 -6.85
N GLN A 197 5.85 22.79 -7.03
CA GLN A 197 4.78 23.18 -6.11
C GLN A 197 4.68 22.31 -4.85
N VAL A 198 5.47 21.23 -4.74
CA VAL A 198 5.47 20.29 -3.61
C VAL A 198 6.65 20.54 -2.69
N SER A 199 6.40 20.52 -1.38
CA SER A 199 7.45 20.49 -0.37
C SER A 199 7.93 19.04 -0.18
N PRO A 200 9.17 18.68 -0.60
CA PRO A 200 9.60 17.30 -0.72
C PRO A 200 9.71 16.56 0.62
N ASN A 201 9.79 17.28 1.73
CA ASN A 201 9.86 16.73 3.08
C ASN A 201 8.49 16.67 3.79
N ARG A 202 7.38 17.01 3.11
CA ARG A 202 6.04 17.08 3.67
C ARG A 202 5.07 16.24 2.84
N ILE A 203 5.41 14.97 2.64
CA ILE A 203 4.60 14.00 1.90
C ILE A 203 3.98 13.03 2.89
N GLY A 204 2.66 12.84 2.78
CA GLY A 204 1.89 11.82 3.48
C GLY A 204 1.27 10.80 2.55
N ALA A 205 0.66 9.78 3.14
CA ALA A 205 -0.16 8.81 2.40
C ALA A 205 -1.47 8.54 3.13
N ILE A 206 -2.52 8.29 2.36
CA ILE A 206 -3.86 7.98 2.86
C ILE A 206 -4.52 6.94 1.95
N GLY A 207 -5.31 6.06 2.56
CA GLY A 207 -6.14 5.14 1.81
C GLY A 207 -7.21 4.47 2.64
N HIS A 208 -8.19 3.90 1.95
CA HIS A 208 -9.28 3.12 2.53
C HIS A 208 -9.23 1.67 2.03
N SER A 209 -9.56 0.70 2.88
CA SER A 209 -9.60 -0.73 2.55
C SER A 209 -8.29 -1.21 1.91
N LEU A 210 -8.28 -1.67 0.64
CA LEU A 210 -7.06 -1.96 -0.13
C LEU A 210 -6.04 -0.80 -0.06
N GLY A 211 -6.49 0.44 -0.27
CA GLY A 211 -5.65 1.62 -0.14
C GLY A 211 -5.12 1.82 1.29
N GLY A 212 -5.90 1.43 2.29
CA GLY A 212 -5.52 1.54 3.70
C GLY A 212 -4.30 0.68 4.05
N HIS A 213 -4.29 -0.62 3.69
CA HIS A 213 -3.10 -1.44 3.92
C HIS A 213 -1.96 -1.11 2.96
N ASN A 214 -2.24 -0.71 1.73
CA ASN A 214 -1.18 -0.24 0.81
C ASN A 214 -0.48 1.01 1.33
N THR A 215 -1.20 1.91 2.03
CA THR A 215 -0.59 3.05 2.75
C THR A 215 0.45 2.58 3.79
N LEU A 216 0.12 1.57 4.58
CA LEU A 216 1.05 1.00 5.57
C LEU A 216 2.22 0.29 4.89
N PHE A 217 1.94 -0.47 3.83
CA PHE A 217 2.95 -1.25 3.13
C PHE A 217 3.96 -0.37 2.42
N VAL A 218 3.52 0.60 1.60
CA VAL A 218 4.46 1.50 0.92
C VAL A 218 5.29 2.29 1.93
N ALA A 219 4.68 2.76 3.00
CA ALA A 219 5.40 3.50 4.04
C ALA A 219 6.43 2.64 4.80
N ALA A 220 6.25 1.33 4.91
CA ALA A 220 7.27 0.45 5.48
C ALA A 220 8.56 0.47 4.63
N PHE A 221 8.44 0.53 3.31
CA PHE A 221 9.57 0.58 2.38
C PHE A 221 10.08 2.01 2.09
N ASP A 222 9.20 3.02 2.12
CA ASP A 222 9.56 4.41 1.81
C ASP A 222 9.43 5.34 3.02
N GLN A 223 10.57 5.75 3.55
CA GLN A 223 10.65 6.65 4.71
C GLN A 223 10.37 8.13 4.38
N ARG A 224 10.24 8.49 3.12
CA ARG A 224 9.87 9.84 2.69
C ARG A 224 8.42 10.17 3.00
N ILE A 225 7.57 9.15 3.18
CA ILE A 225 6.19 9.30 3.64
C ILE A 225 6.20 9.60 5.14
N ARG A 226 5.86 10.83 5.51
CA ARG A 226 6.05 11.38 6.87
C ARG A 226 4.84 11.24 7.79
N ALA A 227 3.62 11.20 7.23
CA ALA A 227 2.39 11.02 7.99
C ALA A 227 1.44 10.09 7.23
N LEU A 228 0.65 9.31 7.95
CA LEU A 228 -0.12 8.20 7.43
C LEU A 228 -1.55 8.24 7.94
N VAL A 229 -2.52 7.98 7.06
CA VAL A 229 -3.91 7.75 7.43
C VAL A 229 -4.37 6.42 6.80
N THR A 230 -4.73 5.45 7.62
CA THR A 230 -5.33 4.20 7.16
C THR A 230 -6.78 4.12 7.64
N SER A 231 -7.69 3.88 6.72
CA SER A 231 -9.11 3.70 7.01
C SER A 231 -9.54 2.30 6.61
N CYS A 232 -10.08 1.52 7.55
CA CYS A 232 -10.54 0.15 7.30
C CYS A 232 -9.50 -0.68 6.54
N GLY A 233 -8.21 -0.54 6.89
CA GLY A 233 -7.12 -1.08 6.08
C GLY A 233 -6.64 -2.46 6.53
N PHE A 234 -6.94 -2.88 7.76
CA PHE A 234 -6.38 -4.11 8.31
C PHE A 234 -7.08 -4.56 9.60
N THR A 235 -6.81 -5.80 9.95
CA THR A 235 -6.92 -6.39 11.29
C THR A 235 -5.75 -7.37 11.45
N SER A 236 -5.51 -7.93 12.64
CA SER A 236 -4.52 -9.00 12.77
C SER A 236 -4.92 -10.21 11.93
N PHE A 237 -3.95 -10.89 11.33
CA PHE A 237 -4.23 -12.07 10.49
C PHE A 237 -5.02 -13.16 11.24
N ARG A 238 -4.78 -13.32 12.55
CA ARG A 238 -5.52 -14.29 13.37
C ARG A 238 -7.01 -13.97 13.51
N LYS A 239 -7.38 -12.68 13.44
CA LYS A 239 -8.77 -12.22 13.57
C LYS A 239 -9.43 -11.92 12.22
N TYR A 240 -8.66 -11.86 11.14
CA TYR A 240 -9.21 -11.74 9.80
C TYR A 240 -10.00 -12.99 9.47
N TYR A 241 -11.34 -12.87 9.35
CA TYR A 241 -12.26 -14.01 9.14
C TYR A 241 -11.90 -15.24 9.97
N LYS A 242 -11.61 -15.05 11.27
CA LYS A 242 -11.19 -16.10 12.22
C LYS A 242 -9.90 -16.83 11.81
N GLY A 243 -9.02 -16.16 11.08
CA GLY A 243 -7.74 -16.69 10.61
C GLY A 243 -7.76 -17.24 9.18
N ASP A 244 -8.86 -17.10 8.45
CA ASP A 244 -8.90 -17.45 7.03
C ASP A 244 -8.28 -16.34 6.16
N LEU A 245 -7.07 -16.56 5.68
CA LEU A 245 -6.35 -15.60 4.84
C LEU A 245 -6.71 -15.70 3.33
N THR A 246 -7.80 -16.36 2.96
CA THR A 246 -8.23 -16.49 1.56
C THR A 246 -8.35 -15.14 0.87
N GLY A 247 -8.93 -14.13 1.55
CA GLY A 247 -9.09 -12.79 0.99
C GLY A 247 -7.77 -12.07 0.69
N TRP A 248 -6.68 -12.41 1.39
CA TRP A 248 -5.34 -11.87 1.15
C TRP A 248 -4.54 -12.64 0.07
N SER A 249 -4.98 -13.85 -0.30
CA SER A 249 -4.22 -14.77 -1.16
C SER A 249 -4.59 -14.70 -2.64
N GLY A 250 -5.56 -13.85 -3.01
CA GLY A 250 -6.00 -13.69 -4.40
C GLY A 250 -4.92 -13.08 -5.30
N VAL A 251 -5.09 -13.28 -6.62
CA VAL A 251 -4.18 -12.77 -7.66
C VAL A 251 -3.94 -11.26 -7.59
N ARG A 252 -4.92 -10.48 -7.11
CA ARG A 252 -4.79 -9.04 -6.90
C ARG A 252 -4.05 -8.64 -5.62
N TYR A 253 -3.62 -9.61 -4.82
CA TYR A 253 -2.96 -9.38 -3.53
C TYR A 253 -1.65 -10.14 -3.44
N MET A 254 -1.56 -11.18 -2.58
CA MET A 254 -0.34 -11.91 -2.23
C MET A 254 -0.53 -13.43 -2.39
N PRO A 255 -0.44 -14.01 -3.60
CA PRO A 255 -0.73 -15.44 -3.83
C PRO A 255 0.09 -16.40 -2.96
N ARG A 256 1.34 -16.04 -2.63
CA ARG A 256 2.20 -16.86 -1.77
C ARG A 256 1.63 -17.14 -0.39
N ILE A 257 0.64 -16.35 0.08
CA ILE A 257 -0.07 -16.66 1.33
C ILE A 257 -0.75 -18.03 1.24
N ALA A 258 -1.33 -18.37 0.09
CA ALA A 258 -1.88 -19.71 -0.14
C ALA A 258 -0.78 -20.72 -0.51
N GLU A 259 0.05 -20.38 -1.49
CA GLU A 259 1.01 -21.28 -2.12
C GLU A 259 2.11 -21.75 -1.15
N THR A 260 2.65 -20.83 -0.35
CA THR A 260 3.80 -21.09 0.52
C THR A 260 3.39 -21.26 1.98
N TYR A 261 2.44 -20.45 2.45
CA TYR A 261 2.09 -20.38 3.87
C TYR A 261 0.79 -21.11 4.20
N GLY A 262 0.08 -21.68 3.20
CA GLY A 262 -1.13 -22.46 3.40
C GLY A 262 -2.29 -21.69 4.02
N LYS A 263 -2.28 -20.35 3.86
CA LYS A 263 -3.25 -19.41 4.48
C LYS A 263 -3.25 -19.44 6.02
N ASP A 264 -2.21 -20.00 6.64
CA ASP A 264 -2.11 -20.13 8.08
C ASP A 264 -1.45 -18.88 8.70
N PRO A 265 -2.15 -18.09 9.53
CA PRO A 265 -1.60 -16.92 10.23
C PRO A 265 -0.37 -17.23 11.11
N ALA A 266 -0.26 -18.46 11.61
CA ALA A 266 0.87 -18.86 12.44
C ALA A 266 2.17 -19.02 11.63
N ARG A 267 2.05 -19.37 10.36
CA ARG A 267 3.18 -19.55 9.44
C ARG A 267 3.65 -18.26 8.78
N MET A 268 2.85 -17.20 8.82
CA MET A 268 3.18 -15.92 8.19
C MET A 268 4.42 -15.28 8.84
N PRO A 269 5.41 -14.77 8.06
CA PRO A 269 6.64 -14.16 8.60
C PRO A 269 6.44 -12.73 9.11
N PHE A 270 5.26 -12.15 8.94
CA PHE A 270 4.84 -10.85 9.48
C PHE A 270 3.34 -10.86 9.77
N ASP A 271 2.87 -9.86 10.52
CA ASP A 271 1.46 -9.54 10.73
C ASP A 271 1.35 -8.03 10.96
N PHE A 272 0.16 -7.48 11.04
CA PHE A 272 -0.06 -6.04 11.20
C PHE A 272 0.54 -5.44 12.48
N PRO A 273 0.60 -6.11 13.64
CA PRO A 273 1.35 -5.58 14.78
C PRO A 273 2.80 -5.24 14.44
N GLN A 274 3.49 -6.14 13.71
CA GLN A 274 4.87 -5.93 13.28
C GLN A 274 4.99 -4.78 12.27
N ILE A 275 4.02 -4.67 11.35
CA ILE A 275 3.99 -3.55 10.38
C ILE A 275 3.85 -2.23 11.12
N LEU A 276 2.89 -2.08 12.05
CA LEU A 276 2.73 -0.85 12.83
C LEU A 276 4.01 -0.48 13.60
N VAL A 277 4.66 -1.46 14.21
CA VAL A 277 5.95 -1.26 14.89
C VAL A 277 7.03 -0.80 13.90
N SER A 278 7.09 -1.35 12.68
CA SER A 278 8.06 -0.95 11.68
C SER A 278 7.93 0.51 11.23
N LEU A 279 6.76 1.08 11.43
CA LEU A 279 6.43 2.48 11.08
C LEU A 279 6.77 3.48 12.19
N ALA A 280 7.07 3.04 13.43
CA ALA A 280 7.38 3.93 14.54
C ALA A 280 8.65 4.79 14.24
N ALA A 281 8.67 6.07 14.59
CA ALA A 281 7.65 6.86 15.27
C ALA A 281 6.86 7.78 14.32
N ARG A 282 6.67 7.35 13.07
CA ARG A 282 5.94 8.20 12.11
C ARG A 282 4.48 8.35 12.53
N PRO A 283 3.91 9.56 12.38
CA PRO A 283 2.50 9.80 12.64
C PRO A 283 1.59 8.88 11.83
N LEU A 284 0.75 8.12 12.54
CA LEU A 284 -0.20 7.18 11.98
C LEU A 284 -1.58 7.37 12.61
N PHE A 285 -2.55 7.73 11.78
CA PHE A 285 -3.96 7.80 12.14
C PHE A 285 -4.69 6.57 11.59
N ILE A 286 -5.46 5.90 12.44
CA ILE A 286 -6.19 4.67 12.12
C ILE A 286 -7.68 4.93 12.33
N ASN A 287 -8.49 4.76 11.28
CA ASN A 287 -9.93 4.62 11.36
C ASN A 287 -10.30 3.14 11.29
N ALA A 288 -10.85 2.60 12.37
CA ALA A 288 -11.25 1.20 12.49
C ALA A 288 -12.66 1.11 13.09
N PRO A 289 -13.72 1.17 12.27
CA PRO A 289 -15.09 1.15 12.75
C PRO A 289 -15.46 -0.11 13.53
N LEU A 290 -16.36 0.03 14.49
CA LEU A 290 -16.79 -1.04 15.38
C LEU A 290 -17.48 -2.21 14.67
N HIS A 291 -18.15 -1.93 13.54
CA HIS A 291 -18.94 -2.88 12.77
C HIS A 291 -18.38 -3.18 11.38
N ASP A 292 -17.07 -3.03 11.23
CA ASP A 292 -16.39 -3.36 9.95
C ASP A 292 -16.47 -4.87 9.70
N ALA A 293 -17.23 -5.25 8.66
CA ALA A 293 -17.44 -6.65 8.29
C ALA A 293 -16.18 -7.32 7.69
N ASN A 294 -15.21 -6.52 7.17
CA ASN A 294 -13.99 -7.04 6.56
C ASN A 294 -12.83 -7.13 7.56
N PHE A 295 -12.73 -6.16 8.47
CA PHE A 295 -11.58 -6.04 9.37
C PHE A 295 -12.04 -5.91 10.82
N GLU A 296 -12.19 -7.05 11.48
CA GLU A 296 -12.62 -7.11 12.88
C GLU A 296 -11.86 -6.14 13.78
N VAL A 297 -12.58 -5.23 14.43
CA VAL A 297 -12.02 -4.13 15.20
C VAL A 297 -11.13 -4.59 16.35
N SER A 298 -11.48 -5.72 16.98
CA SER A 298 -10.68 -6.25 18.09
C SER A 298 -9.28 -6.66 17.66
N GLY A 299 -9.09 -7.08 16.41
CA GLY A 299 -7.76 -7.36 15.85
C GLY A 299 -6.98 -6.08 15.56
N VAL A 300 -7.64 -4.99 15.20
CA VAL A 300 -6.99 -3.68 15.08
C VAL A 300 -6.54 -3.19 16.46
N GLN A 301 -7.40 -3.32 17.48
CA GLN A 301 -7.08 -2.97 18.87
C GLN A 301 -5.85 -3.74 19.38
N ASP A 302 -5.75 -5.04 19.10
CA ASP A 302 -4.58 -5.86 19.43
C ASP A 302 -3.31 -5.32 18.75
N CYS A 303 -3.40 -4.96 17.47
CA CYS A 303 -2.26 -4.40 16.72
C CYS A 303 -1.78 -3.07 17.31
N VAL A 304 -2.71 -2.18 17.64
CA VAL A 304 -2.42 -0.88 18.25
C VAL A 304 -1.82 -1.07 19.66
N ALA A 305 -2.40 -1.96 20.47
CA ALA A 305 -1.90 -2.27 21.79
C ALA A 305 -0.46 -2.83 21.76
N ALA A 306 -0.14 -3.65 20.77
CA ALA A 306 1.22 -4.18 20.58
C ALA A 306 2.22 -3.12 20.11
N ALA A 307 1.80 -2.14 19.31
CA ALA A 307 2.67 -1.09 18.78
C ALA A 307 2.86 0.09 19.76
N MET A 308 1.85 0.42 20.57
CA MET A 308 1.85 1.59 21.44
C MET A 308 3.06 1.68 22.39
N PRO A 309 3.53 0.59 23.06
CA PRO A 309 4.73 0.66 23.89
C PRO A 309 5.97 1.12 23.11
N ILE A 310 6.12 0.70 21.86
CA ILE A 310 7.26 1.10 21.03
C ILE A 310 7.20 2.61 20.73
N TYR A 311 6.03 3.10 20.33
CA TYR A 311 5.82 4.53 20.09
C TYR A 311 6.07 5.36 21.34
N ARG A 312 5.49 4.93 22.49
CA ARG A 312 5.54 5.66 23.74
C ARG A 312 6.91 5.60 24.40
N ASP A 313 7.45 4.38 24.61
CA ASP A 313 8.59 4.17 25.51
C ASP A 313 9.95 4.25 24.82
N ILE A 314 10.02 3.88 23.52
CA ILE A 314 11.27 3.90 22.76
C ILE A 314 11.44 5.21 22.01
N PHE A 315 10.34 5.76 21.48
CA PHE A 315 10.40 6.95 20.64
C PHE A 315 9.88 8.23 21.31
N ASN A 316 9.26 8.13 22.49
CA ASN A 316 8.57 9.24 23.15
C ASN A 316 7.55 9.94 22.20
N ALA A 317 6.82 9.14 21.43
CA ALA A 317 5.97 9.59 20.34
C ALA A 317 4.53 9.03 20.46
N ARG A 318 4.00 8.97 21.69
CA ARG A 318 2.65 8.45 21.97
C ARG A 318 1.58 9.08 21.08
N ASP A 319 1.63 10.39 20.92
CA ASP A 319 0.64 11.16 20.14
C ASP A 319 0.75 10.95 18.64
N SER A 320 1.79 10.26 18.17
CA SER A 320 1.97 9.92 16.78
C SER A 320 1.15 8.69 16.35
N LEU A 321 0.66 7.87 17.28
CA LEU A 321 -0.21 6.73 16.98
C LEU A 321 -1.60 7.00 17.53
N VAL A 322 -2.55 7.28 16.63
CA VAL A 322 -3.94 7.59 16.96
C VAL A 322 -4.87 6.57 16.30
N ALA A 323 -5.75 5.96 17.05
CA ALA A 323 -6.78 5.06 16.54
C ALA A 323 -8.16 5.52 17.00
N ILE A 324 -9.10 5.60 16.05
CA ILE A 324 -10.49 5.99 16.27
C ILE A 324 -11.38 4.81 15.87
N TYR A 325 -12.35 4.52 16.71
CA TYR A 325 -13.26 3.38 16.58
C TYR A 325 -14.72 3.88 16.50
N PRO A 326 -15.14 4.44 15.35
CA PRO A 326 -16.49 4.99 15.21
C PRO A 326 -17.55 3.89 15.17
N ASP A 327 -18.77 4.24 15.57
CA ASP A 327 -19.96 3.40 15.40
C ASP A 327 -20.40 3.48 13.93
N ALA A 328 -19.79 2.63 13.09
CA ALA A 328 -19.99 2.56 11.65
C ALA A 328 -19.56 1.19 11.10
N GLY A 329 -19.95 0.89 9.87
CA GLY A 329 -19.48 -0.26 9.09
C GLY A 329 -18.16 0.02 8.39
N HIS A 330 -17.91 -0.65 7.26
CA HIS A 330 -16.70 -0.50 6.43
C HIS A 330 -16.68 0.87 5.73
N GLU A 331 -16.53 1.96 6.50
CA GLU A 331 -16.64 3.33 6.04
C GLU A 331 -15.59 4.28 6.64
N PHE A 332 -15.47 5.46 6.04
CA PHE A 332 -14.69 6.57 6.57
C PHE A 332 -15.60 7.75 6.90
N PRO A 333 -16.25 7.78 8.07
CA PRO A 333 -17.25 8.78 8.42
C PRO A 333 -16.71 10.22 8.37
N ALA A 334 -17.54 11.18 7.97
CA ALA A 334 -17.15 12.58 7.81
C ALA A 334 -16.50 13.19 9.05
N GLN A 335 -17.01 12.85 10.26
CA GLN A 335 -16.44 13.32 11.51
C GLN A 335 -15.03 12.77 11.76
N VAL A 336 -14.77 11.51 11.41
CA VAL A 336 -13.44 10.90 11.53
C VAL A 336 -12.48 11.47 10.49
N ARG A 337 -12.95 11.72 9.26
CA ARG A 337 -12.15 12.42 8.23
C ARG A 337 -11.69 13.79 8.71
N LYS A 338 -12.58 14.59 9.35
CA LYS A 338 -12.19 15.89 9.92
C LYS A 338 -11.07 15.77 10.97
N GLN A 339 -11.11 14.74 11.80
CA GLN A 339 -10.03 14.45 12.77
C GLN A 339 -8.73 14.05 12.03
N ALA A 340 -8.82 13.21 11.01
CA ALA A 340 -7.68 12.83 10.18
C ALA A 340 -7.06 14.05 9.47
N TRP A 341 -7.87 15.00 8.97
CA TRP A 341 -7.37 16.23 8.38
C TRP A 341 -6.62 17.11 9.39
N THR A 342 -7.17 17.25 10.60
CA THR A 342 -6.49 17.98 11.69
C THR A 342 -5.18 17.30 12.08
N PHE A 343 -5.16 15.97 12.12
CA PHE A 343 -3.96 15.19 12.36
C PHE A 343 -2.90 15.42 11.26
N LEU A 344 -3.27 15.34 9.97
CA LEU A 344 -2.36 15.59 8.86
C LEU A 344 -1.82 17.04 8.88
N ASP A 345 -2.68 18.02 9.16
CA ASP A 345 -2.27 19.42 9.26
C ASP A 345 -1.23 19.63 10.37
N ARG A 346 -1.38 18.99 11.52
CA ARG A 346 -0.40 19.04 12.62
C ARG A 346 0.99 18.57 12.18
N TRP A 347 1.07 17.52 11.36
CA TRP A 347 2.35 16.89 11.05
C TRP A 347 2.96 17.31 9.71
N LEU A 348 2.15 17.73 8.75
CA LEU A 348 2.62 18.09 7.41
C LEU A 348 2.58 19.60 7.14
N ARG A 349 1.90 20.38 7.99
CA ARG A 349 1.90 21.83 7.90
C ARG A 349 2.65 22.39 9.11
N PRO A 350 3.81 23.07 8.93
CA PRO A 350 4.45 23.74 10.03
C PRO A 350 3.52 24.82 10.57
N ALA A 351 3.48 24.99 11.88
CA ALA A 351 2.83 26.12 12.52
C ALA A 351 3.29 27.43 11.85
N ARG A 352 2.37 28.33 11.61
CA ARG A 352 2.69 29.70 11.10
C ARG A 352 3.47 30.47 12.13
#